data_b572c620973b6aeec3d935745ad5f8ca
#
_entry.id   b572c620973b6aeec3d935745ad5f8ca
#
_cell.length_a   1.000
_cell.length_b   1.000
_cell.length_c   1.000
_cell.angle_alpha   90.00
_cell.angle_beta   90.00
_cell.angle_gamma   90.00
#
_symmetry.space_group_name_H-M   'P 1'
#
loop_
_entity.id
_entity.type
_entity.pdbx_description
1 polymer ?
#
loop_
_entity_poly.entity_id
_entity_poly.type
_entity_poly.pdbx_seq_one_letter_code
_entity_poly.pdbx_strand_id
1 'polypeptide(L)' 'MSKTRVGVLRGGLGHEYEVSLSTGGSVLQHLPEKYKAVDILITKDGTWHVAGIPIAPIDLPKYADVAFNALHGEYG' A
#
# COMPACT_ATOMS: atom_id res chain seq x y z
N MET A 1 17.00 16.74 2.45
CA MET A 1 15.70 16.93 1.82
C MET A 1 14.83 15.71 1.98
N SER A 2 13.53 15.93 2.16
CA SER A 2 12.59 14.83 2.34
C SER A 2 12.40 14.07 1.02
N LYS A 3 12.33 12.75 1.13
CA LYS A 3 11.96 11.94 -0.02
C LYS A 3 10.44 11.97 -0.18
N THR A 4 9.96 11.86 -1.43
CA THR A 4 8.54 11.66 -1.68
C THR A 4 8.15 10.28 -1.12
N ARG A 5 7.14 10.28 -0.28
CA ARG A 5 6.63 9.04 0.33
C ARG A 5 5.61 8.41 -0.62
N VAL A 6 5.91 7.19 -1.04
CA VAL A 6 5.03 6.44 -1.93
C VAL A 6 4.35 5.35 -1.11
N GLY A 7 3.05 5.49 -0.92
CA GLY A 7 2.26 4.47 -0.24
C GLY A 7 1.87 3.38 -1.22
N VAL A 8 2.27 2.16 -0.95
CA VAL A 8 1.94 1.02 -1.80
C VAL A 8 0.76 0.29 -1.17
N LEU A 9 -0.40 0.39 -1.82
CA LEU A 9 -1.64 -0.26 -1.36
C LEU A 9 -1.64 -1.70 -1.82
N ARG A 10 -1.63 -2.63 -0.88
CA ARG A 10 -1.64 -4.06 -1.21
C ARG A 10 -2.55 -4.85 -0.28
N GLY A 11 -2.95 -6.04 -0.75
CA GLY A 11 -3.91 -6.88 -0.06
C GLY A 11 -5.32 -6.63 -0.60
N GLY A 12 -6.20 -6.20 0.27
CA GLY A 12 -7.55 -5.80 -0.10
C GLY A 12 -8.56 -6.93 -0.02
N LEU A 13 -9.79 -6.58 -0.36
CA LEU A 13 -10.90 -7.51 -0.39
C LEU A 13 -10.81 -8.39 -1.64
N GLY A 14 -11.30 -9.62 -1.55
CA GLY A 14 -11.49 -10.47 -2.72
C GLY A 14 -10.46 -11.57 -2.87
N HIS A 15 -10.54 -12.25 -4.02
CA HIS A 15 -9.78 -13.47 -4.27
C HIS A 15 -8.32 -13.23 -4.62
N GLU A 16 -7.99 -12.00 -5.00
CA GLU A 16 -6.65 -11.66 -5.46
C GLU A 16 -5.76 -11.11 -4.35
N TYR A 17 -6.15 -11.33 -3.08
CA TYR A 17 -5.44 -10.79 -1.93
C TYR A 17 -3.95 -11.19 -1.93
N GLU A 18 -3.66 -12.47 -2.11
CA GLU A 18 -2.28 -12.94 -2.07
C GLU A 18 -1.47 -12.47 -3.28
N VAL A 19 -2.11 -12.38 -4.44
CA VAL A 19 -1.45 -11.83 -5.63
C VAL A 19 -1.10 -10.37 -5.39
N SER A 20 -2.02 -9.61 -4.79
CA SER A 20 -1.78 -8.22 -4.46
C SER A 20 -0.64 -8.06 -3.45
N LEU A 21 -0.58 -8.93 -2.43
CA LEU A 21 0.52 -8.90 -1.48
C LEU A 21 1.87 -9.08 -2.18
N SER A 22 1.94 -10.02 -3.10
CA SER A 22 3.16 -10.31 -3.85
C SER A 22 3.53 -9.15 -4.78
N THR A 23 2.56 -8.62 -5.52
CA THR A 23 2.78 -7.49 -6.42
C THR A 23 3.25 -6.26 -5.65
N GLY A 24 2.56 -5.93 -4.56
CA GLY A 24 2.94 -4.80 -3.72
C GLY A 24 4.30 -4.98 -3.08
N GLY A 25 4.63 -6.20 -2.65
CA GLY A 25 5.94 -6.50 -2.11
C GLY A 25 7.04 -6.27 -3.12
N SER A 26 6.82 -6.66 -4.37
CA SER A 26 7.77 -6.43 -5.45
C SER A 26 7.95 -4.93 -5.70
N VAL A 27 6.87 -4.16 -5.71
CA VAL A 27 6.96 -2.71 -5.89
C VAL A 27 7.77 -2.09 -4.76
N LEU A 28 7.50 -2.50 -3.50
CA LEU A 28 8.23 -1.99 -2.35
C LEU A 28 9.73 -2.24 -2.45
N GLN A 29 10.12 -3.40 -2.98
CA GLN A 29 11.53 -3.76 -3.11
C GLN A 29 12.23 -3.03 -4.25
N HIS A 30 11.49 -2.60 -5.28
CA HIS A 30 12.07 -2.06 -6.50
C HIS A 30 11.87 -0.56 -6.67
N LEU A 31 11.32 0.14 -5.66
CA LEU A 31 11.21 1.59 -5.71
C LEU A 31 12.61 2.21 -5.70
N PRO A 32 12.84 3.23 -6.57
CA PRO A 32 14.11 3.95 -6.53
C PRO A 32 14.37 4.59 -5.17
N GLU A 33 15.65 4.76 -4.83
CA GLU A 33 16.04 5.34 -3.55
C GLU A 33 15.55 6.77 -3.32
N LYS A 34 15.21 7.47 -4.39
CA LYS A 34 14.67 8.84 -4.27
C LYS A 34 13.28 8.86 -3.65
N TYR A 35 12.63 7.71 -3.52
CA TYR A 35 11.32 7.59 -2.89
C TYR A 35 11.45 6.87 -1.56
N LYS A 36 10.56 7.20 -0.65
CA LYS A 36 10.40 6.45 0.59
C LYS A 36 9.19 5.55 0.46
N ALA A 37 9.41 4.24 0.50
CA ALA A 37 8.32 3.27 0.40
C ALA A 37 7.56 3.21 1.72
N VAL A 38 6.24 3.28 1.64
CA VAL A 38 5.34 3.11 2.79
C VAL A 38 4.44 1.94 2.49
N ASP A 39 4.55 0.88 3.28
CA ASP A 39 3.75 -0.32 3.10
C ASP A 39 2.37 -0.11 3.72
N ILE A 40 1.33 -0.09 2.88
CA ILE A 40 -0.03 0.08 3.34
C ILE A 40 -0.77 -1.22 3.05
N LEU A 41 -0.96 -2.01 4.11
CA LEU A 41 -1.61 -3.30 4.02
C LEU A 41 -3.11 -3.13 4.28
N ILE A 42 -3.90 -3.64 3.36
CA ILE A 42 -5.36 -3.70 3.52
C ILE A 42 -5.71 -5.15 3.75
N THR A 43 -6.25 -5.46 4.92
CA THR A 43 -6.63 -6.83 5.26
C THR A 43 -7.91 -7.22 4.55
N LYS A 44 -8.23 -8.51 4.58
CA LYS A 44 -9.41 -9.03 3.87
C LYS A 44 -10.73 -8.44 4.35
N ASP A 45 -10.75 -7.95 5.59
CA ASP A 45 -11.94 -7.28 6.14
C ASP A 45 -12.00 -5.80 5.76
N GLY A 46 -11.03 -5.31 4.98
CA GLY A 46 -11.02 -3.93 4.53
C GLY A 46 -10.34 -2.95 5.45
N THR A 47 -9.68 -3.41 6.50
CA THR A 47 -8.96 -2.53 7.42
C THR A 47 -7.59 -2.16 6.86
N TRP A 48 -7.28 -0.88 6.87
CA TRP A 48 -6.00 -0.35 6.39
C TRP A 48 -5.00 -0.26 7.54
N HIS A 49 -3.75 -0.62 7.25
CA HIS A 49 -2.68 -0.59 8.26
C HIS A 49 -1.43 0.04 7.68
N VAL A 50 -0.77 0.88 8.49
CA VAL A 50 0.58 1.39 8.20
C VAL A 50 1.48 0.93 9.33
N ALA A 51 2.54 0.20 9.01
CA ALA A 51 3.48 -0.36 9.99
C ALA A 51 2.76 -1.17 11.09
N GLY A 52 1.70 -1.91 10.69
CA GLY A 52 0.92 -2.71 11.61
C GLY A 52 -0.10 -1.96 12.43
N ILE A 53 -0.21 -0.64 12.25
CA ILE A 53 -1.14 0.19 13.00
C ILE A 53 -2.37 0.48 12.14
N PRO A 54 -3.59 0.17 12.61
CA PRO A 54 -4.79 0.50 11.84
C PRO A 54 -4.93 2.00 11.63
N ILE A 55 -5.33 2.38 10.41
CA ILE A 55 -5.59 3.78 10.06
C ILE A 55 -6.92 3.88 9.33
N ALA A 56 -7.51 5.08 9.35
CA ALA A 56 -8.64 5.38 8.48
C ALA A 56 -8.11 5.79 7.11
N PRO A 57 -8.75 5.35 6.00
CA PRO A 57 -8.29 5.74 4.66
C PRO A 57 -8.16 7.25 4.46
N ILE A 58 -9.03 8.04 5.10
CA ILE A 58 -8.98 9.49 5.00
C ILE A 58 -7.69 10.08 5.58
N ASP A 59 -7.01 9.33 6.44
CA ASP A 59 -5.75 9.77 7.05
C ASP A 59 -4.54 9.43 6.20
N LEU A 60 -4.73 8.79 5.05
CA LEU A 60 -3.62 8.39 4.19
C LEU A 60 -2.63 9.52 3.87
N PRO A 61 -3.07 10.76 3.61
CA PRO A 61 -2.12 11.85 3.33
C PRO A 61 -1.12 12.13 4.45
N LYS A 62 -1.42 11.71 5.68
CA LYS A 62 -0.47 11.85 6.80
C LYS A 62 0.73 10.91 6.65
N TYR A 63 0.59 9.85 5.85
CA TYR A 63 1.57 8.77 5.76
C TYR A 63 2.25 8.71 4.40
N ALA A 64 1.60 9.21 3.35
CA ALA A 64 2.12 9.11 1.99
C ALA A 64 1.76 10.36 1.19
N ASP A 65 2.65 10.72 0.27
CA ASP A 65 2.43 11.86 -0.63
C ASP A 65 1.73 11.43 -1.90
N VAL A 66 2.03 10.22 -2.35
CA VAL A 66 1.36 9.59 -3.50
C VAL A 66 1.07 8.14 -3.17
N ALA A 67 0.11 7.56 -3.88
CA ALA A 67 -0.27 6.17 -3.67
C ALA A 67 -0.06 5.37 -4.97
N PHE A 68 0.54 4.20 -4.83
CA PHE A 68 0.62 3.22 -5.91
C PHE A 68 -0.38 2.10 -5.59
N ASN A 69 -1.30 1.86 -6.50
CA ASN A 69 -2.35 0.87 -6.30
C ASN A 69 -1.90 -0.48 -6.84
N ALA A 70 -1.55 -1.39 -5.94
CA ALA A 70 -1.21 -2.78 -6.28
C ALA A 70 -2.38 -3.73 -5.98
N LEU A 71 -3.57 -3.20 -5.75
CA LEU A 71 -4.77 -4.01 -5.52
C LEU A 71 -5.20 -4.67 -6.81
N HIS A 72 -5.65 -5.91 -6.70
CA HIS A 72 -6.13 -6.69 -7.83
C HIS A 72 -7.58 -7.08 -7.65
N GLY A 73 -8.18 -7.65 -8.70
CA GLY A 73 -9.53 -8.14 -8.68
C GLY A 73 -10.46 -7.27 -9.50
N GLU A 74 -11.75 -7.36 -9.22
CA GLU A 74 -12.79 -6.71 -10.00
C GLU A 74 -12.66 -5.19 -10.04
N TYR A 75 -12.04 -4.64 -9.04
CA TYR A 75 -11.95 -3.19 -8.88
C TYR A 75 -10.55 -2.64 -9.15
N GLY A 76 -9.65 -3.52 -9.49
CA GLY A 76 -8.26 -3.16 -9.72
C GLY A 76 -7.94 -2.73 -11.13
#